data_e3c4591606d479ca6f62f215c1945481
#
_entry.id   e3c4591606d479ca6f62f215c1945481
#
_cell.length_a   1.000
_cell.length_b   1.000
_cell.length_c   1.000
_cell.angle_alpha   90.00
_cell.angle_beta   90.00
_cell.angle_gamma   90.00
#
_symmetry.space_group_name_H-M   'P 1'
#
loop_
_entity.id
_entity.type
_entity.pdbx_description
1 polymer ?
#
loop_
_entity_poly.entity_id
_entity_poly.type
_entity_poly.pdbx_seq_one_letter_code
_entity_poly.pdbx_strand_id
1 'polypeptide(L)'
;IRFVPNPENPRKSIVRKYVHWMTDPAGNGRLVDSPASVGEKCPIQDAFFRLRKSDSAVDRKMSEKLKRREQFYSLIKVVKDPQRPDLEGKYMIFKYGYKIKEKIDEELKPSFGESTQVFDLFEGKNFELIITRQGEYNNYDKSKFSASRSAIAIGAEPVERTKEAMTVIKEELDGAPKLEPYEYRVWDDQTRDFVNTVLGQYISNPGSSMAAVTPSRSSSKSAISNLPSAEEAFDLDATPTASAKTASVSDDDDLESFLNDLDI
;
A
#
# COMPACT_ATOMS: atom_id res chain seq x y z
N ILE A 1 -12.04 -7.80 8.33
CA ILE A 1 -11.29 -6.67 8.88
C ILE A 1 -12.14 -5.41 8.87
N ARG A 2 -11.77 -4.39 9.65
CA ARG A 2 -12.39 -3.07 9.68
C ARG A 2 -11.30 -2.03 9.45
N PHE A 3 -11.48 -1.16 8.46
CA PHE A 3 -10.64 0.03 8.33
C PHE A 3 -10.97 1.01 9.46
N VAL A 4 -9.96 1.61 10.04
CA VAL A 4 -10.12 2.58 11.13
C VAL A 4 -9.33 3.85 10.82
N PRO A 5 -9.75 5.01 11.34
CA PRO A 5 -9.06 6.25 11.07
C PRO A 5 -7.65 6.23 11.66
N ASN A 6 -6.75 7.02 11.06
CA ASN A 6 -5.44 7.26 11.64
C ASN A 6 -5.59 8.13 12.91
N PRO A 7 -5.23 7.63 14.09
CA PRO A 7 -5.43 8.39 15.33
C PRO A 7 -4.63 9.69 15.38
N GLU A 8 -3.49 9.76 14.68
CA GLU A 8 -2.64 10.95 14.63
C GLU A 8 -3.16 12.01 13.63
N ASN A 9 -3.76 11.54 12.53
CA ASN A 9 -4.31 12.40 11.49
C ASN A 9 -5.43 11.66 10.75
N PRO A 10 -6.69 11.78 11.20
CA PRO A 10 -7.83 11.09 10.57
C PRO A 10 -8.03 11.43 9.09
N ARG A 11 -7.66 12.64 8.65
CA ARG A 11 -7.67 13.02 7.23
C ARG A 11 -6.67 12.24 6.38
N LYS A 12 -5.67 11.62 7.00
CA LYS A 12 -4.62 10.83 6.35
C LYS A 12 -4.68 9.37 6.79
N SER A 13 -5.84 8.74 6.66
CA SER A 13 -6.07 7.34 7.00
C SER A 13 -5.59 6.37 5.92
N ILE A 14 -5.21 6.87 4.74
CA ILE A 14 -4.54 6.12 3.68
C ILE A 14 -3.19 6.77 3.43
N VAL A 15 -2.12 6.04 3.67
CA VAL A 15 -0.78 6.40 3.22
C VAL A 15 -0.55 5.77 1.86
N ARG A 16 -0.28 6.61 0.87
CA ARG A 16 0.05 6.23 -0.51
C ARG A 16 1.53 6.42 -0.74
N LYS A 17 2.20 5.41 -1.27
CA LYS A 17 3.62 5.46 -1.56
C LYS A 17 3.95 4.80 -2.90
N TYR A 18 4.84 5.41 -3.65
CA TYR A 18 5.46 4.79 -4.82
C TYR A 18 6.80 4.19 -4.45
N VAL A 19 7.07 3.01 -4.97
CA VAL A 19 8.32 2.28 -4.73
C VAL A 19 8.86 1.66 -6.01
N HIS A 20 10.17 1.42 -6.03
CA HIS A 20 10.86 0.66 -7.05
C HIS A 20 11.55 -0.54 -6.42
N TRP A 21 11.44 -1.70 -7.04
CA TRP A 21 12.30 -2.82 -6.69
C TRP A 21 13.59 -2.71 -7.50
N MET A 22 14.72 -2.60 -6.84
CA MET A 22 16.02 -2.43 -7.50
C MET A 22 16.97 -3.53 -7.06
N THR A 23 17.75 -4.04 -8.00
CA THR A 23 18.74 -5.10 -7.75
C THR A 23 20.11 -4.59 -8.15
N ASP A 24 21.08 -4.69 -7.24
CA ASP A 24 22.46 -4.29 -7.48
C ASP A 24 23.20 -5.32 -8.38
N PRO A 25 24.44 -5.01 -8.86
CA PRO A 25 25.24 -5.94 -9.65
C PRO A 25 25.57 -7.25 -8.94
N ALA A 26 25.57 -7.26 -7.60
CA ALA A 26 25.80 -8.46 -6.80
C ALA A 26 24.57 -9.35 -6.65
N GLY A 27 23.41 -8.91 -7.15
CA GLY A 27 22.15 -9.64 -7.10
C GLY A 27 21.31 -9.34 -5.85
N ASN A 28 21.71 -8.39 -5.00
CA ASN A 28 20.93 -8.01 -3.83
C ASN A 28 19.81 -7.07 -4.24
N GLY A 29 18.57 -7.48 -4.01
CA GLY A 29 17.38 -6.70 -4.28
C GLY A 29 16.85 -5.98 -3.04
N ARG A 30 16.43 -4.72 -3.20
CA ARG A 30 15.70 -3.99 -2.17
C ARG A 30 14.64 -3.07 -2.72
N LEU A 31 13.67 -2.77 -1.88
CA LEU A 31 12.65 -1.78 -2.17
C LEU A 31 13.21 -0.37 -1.90
N VAL A 32 13.01 0.54 -2.83
CA VAL A 32 13.43 1.94 -2.74
C VAL A 32 12.20 2.83 -2.88
N ASP A 33 11.99 3.72 -1.93
CA ASP A 33 10.91 4.70 -1.97
C ASP A 33 11.14 5.69 -3.14
N SER A 34 10.09 5.99 -3.88
CA SER A 34 10.16 6.91 -5.00
C SER A 34 9.86 8.35 -4.55
N PRO A 35 10.73 9.32 -4.84
CA PRO A 35 10.45 10.74 -4.61
C PRO A 35 9.15 11.24 -5.25
N ALA A 36 8.68 10.56 -6.29
CA ALA A 36 7.38 10.84 -6.89
C ALA A 36 6.18 10.67 -5.94
N SER A 37 6.38 10.02 -4.78
CA SER A 37 5.35 9.92 -3.73
C SER A 37 4.97 11.30 -3.16
N VAL A 38 5.90 12.24 -3.19
CA VAL A 38 5.72 13.63 -2.73
C VAL A 38 5.79 14.64 -3.88
N GLY A 39 5.63 14.18 -5.13
CA GLY A 39 5.63 15.04 -6.31
C GLY A 39 7.02 15.47 -6.80
N GLU A 40 8.10 14.94 -6.22
CA GLU A 40 9.47 15.25 -6.63
C GLU A 40 9.93 14.39 -7.82
N LYS A 41 10.96 14.87 -8.53
CA LYS A 41 11.57 14.12 -9.63
C LYS A 41 12.24 12.86 -9.11
N CYS A 42 12.00 11.75 -9.81
CA CYS A 42 12.57 10.45 -9.49
C CYS A 42 13.54 10.01 -10.59
N PRO A 43 14.86 9.92 -10.34
CA PRO A 43 15.84 9.50 -11.35
C PRO A 43 15.60 8.08 -11.86
N ILE A 44 15.04 7.20 -11.04
CA ILE A 44 14.67 5.84 -11.45
C ILE A 44 13.55 5.88 -12.49
N GLN A 45 12.55 6.73 -12.27
CA GLN A 45 11.44 6.89 -13.20
C GLN A 45 11.90 7.55 -14.52
N ASP A 46 12.82 8.51 -14.45
CA ASP A 46 13.43 9.12 -15.64
C ASP A 46 14.18 8.08 -16.47
N ALA A 47 14.97 7.21 -15.81
CA ALA A 47 15.64 6.09 -16.46
C ALA A 47 14.64 5.10 -17.08
N PHE A 48 13.56 4.76 -16.36
CA PHE A 48 12.48 3.94 -16.89
C PHE A 48 11.91 4.50 -18.20
N PHE A 49 11.53 5.77 -18.23
CA PHE A 49 10.94 6.38 -19.42
C PHE A 49 11.93 6.48 -20.57
N ARG A 50 13.21 6.77 -20.29
CA ARG A 50 14.25 6.79 -21.33
C ARG A 50 14.42 5.42 -21.99
N LEU A 51 14.56 4.36 -21.20
CA LEU A 51 14.70 2.99 -21.71
C LEU A 51 13.43 2.53 -22.44
N ARG A 52 12.25 2.89 -21.93
CA ARG A 52 10.98 2.51 -22.54
C ARG A 52 10.74 3.16 -23.90
N LYS A 53 11.27 4.37 -24.11
CA LYS A 53 11.18 5.12 -25.38
C LYS A 53 12.26 4.70 -26.38
N SER A 54 13.22 3.86 -25.98
CA SER A 54 14.28 3.38 -26.88
C SER A 54 13.70 2.47 -27.98
N ASP A 55 14.30 2.54 -29.16
CA ASP A 55 13.98 1.62 -30.27
C ASP A 55 14.49 0.20 -30.00
N SER A 56 15.43 0.04 -29.06
CA SER A 56 15.99 -1.23 -28.66
C SER A 56 14.97 -2.07 -27.86
N ALA A 57 14.69 -3.29 -28.33
CA ALA A 57 13.87 -4.25 -27.61
C ALA A 57 14.49 -4.66 -26.26
N VAL A 58 15.83 -4.66 -26.19
CA VAL A 58 16.59 -4.97 -24.96
C VAL A 58 16.35 -3.88 -23.92
N ASP A 59 16.44 -2.60 -24.30
CA ASP A 59 16.22 -1.47 -23.40
C ASP A 59 14.78 -1.48 -22.86
N ARG A 60 13.80 -1.73 -23.74
CA ARG A 60 12.40 -1.83 -23.31
C ARG A 60 12.18 -2.96 -22.30
N LYS A 61 12.83 -4.12 -22.49
CA LYS A 61 12.77 -5.21 -21.51
C LYS A 61 13.48 -4.84 -20.21
N MET A 62 14.60 -4.11 -20.29
CA MET A 62 15.31 -3.62 -19.10
C MET A 62 14.47 -2.60 -18.33
N SER A 63 13.69 -1.76 -19.02
CA SER A 63 12.84 -0.79 -18.36
C SER A 63 11.85 -1.43 -17.37
N GLU A 64 11.34 -2.63 -17.67
CA GLU A 64 10.37 -3.31 -16.78
C GLU A 64 10.94 -3.57 -15.36
N LYS A 65 12.27 -3.72 -15.24
CA LYS A 65 12.94 -3.88 -13.94
C LYS A 65 12.93 -2.59 -13.09
N LEU A 66 12.73 -1.43 -13.73
CA LEU A 66 12.66 -0.12 -13.08
C LEU A 66 11.22 0.36 -12.87
N LYS A 67 10.24 -0.47 -13.21
CA LYS A 67 8.82 -0.11 -13.13
C LYS A 67 8.45 0.31 -11.71
N ARG A 68 7.77 1.46 -11.60
CA ARG A 68 7.21 1.96 -10.34
C ARG A 68 6.02 1.12 -9.93
N ARG A 69 5.93 0.85 -8.64
CA ARG A 69 4.78 0.20 -8.00
C ARG A 69 4.12 1.15 -7.02
N GLU A 70 2.83 1.07 -6.92
CA GLU A 70 2.04 1.83 -5.98
C GLU A 70 1.64 0.95 -4.81
N GLN A 71 1.80 1.46 -3.60
CA GLN A 71 1.46 0.77 -2.36
C GLN A 71 0.63 1.69 -1.49
N PHE A 72 -0.36 1.12 -0.83
CA PHE A 72 -1.22 1.80 0.11
C PHE A 72 -1.12 1.12 1.47
N TYR A 73 -1.23 1.91 2.51
CA TYR A 73 -1.21 1.45 3.90
C TYR A 73 -2.33 2.11 4.65
N SER A 74 -3.06 1.35 5.45
CA SER A 74 -4.10 1.84 6.35
C SER A 74 -4.07 1.07 7.66
N LEU A 75 -4.54 1.70 8.72
CA LEU A 75 -4.79 1.03 9.98
C LEU A 75 -6.08 0.23 9.87
N ILE A 76 -6.05 -0.99 10.36
CA ILE A 76 -7.21 -1.89 10.42
C ILE A 76 -7.35 -2.51 11.81
N LYS A 77 -8.57 -2.86 12.18
CA LYS A 77 -8.87 -3.81 13.28
C LYS A 77 -9.26 -5.15 12.67
N VAL A 78 -8.67 -6.23 13.15
CA VAL A 78 -9.06 -7.60 12.75
C VAL A 78 -10.37 -7.93 13.46
N VAL A 79 -11.47 -8.04 12.71
CA VAL A 79 -12.78 -8.34 13.27
C VAL A 79 -12.93 -9.84 13.48
N LYS A 80 -12.57 -10.63 12.46
CA LYS A 80 -12.61 -12.08 12.50
C LYS A 80 -11.59 -12.67 11.54
N ASP A 81 -10.84 -13.66 12.01
CA ASP A 81 -9.92 -14.45 11.19
C ASP A 81 -9.99 -15.92 11.58
N PRO A 82 -10.71 -16.77 10.81
CA PRO A 82 -10.84 -18.19 11.13
C PRO A 82 -9.52 -18.96 11.13
N GLN A 83 -8.49 -18.46 10.43
CA GLN A 83 -7.17 -19.10 10.36
C GLN A 83 -6.24 -18.62 11.48
N ARG A 84 -6.43 -17.40 11.94
CA ARG A 84 -5.60 -16.76 12.96
C ARG A 84 -6.46 -16.06 14.02
N PRO A 85 -7.22 -16.83 14.84
CA PRO A 85 -8.06 -16.26 15.90
C PRO A 85 -7.29 -15.44 16.92
N ASP A 86 -5.98 -15.69 17.05
CA ASP A 86 -5.07 -14.94 17.90
C ASP A 86 -4.88 -13.47 17.48
N LEU A 87 -5.27 -13.11 16.26
CA LEU A 87 -5.24 -11.74 15.75
C LEU A 87 -6.56 -10.99 15.92
N GLU A 88 -7.65 -11.67 16.23
CA GLU A 88 -8.96 -11.03 16.40
C GLU A 88 -8.91 -9.94 17.49
N GLY A 89 -9.52 -8.80 17.19
CA GLY A 89 -9.50 -7.61 18.05
C GLY A 89 -8.24 -6.75 17.95
N LYS A 90 -7.15 -7.23 17.32
CA LYS A 90 -5.90 -6.47 17.23
C LYS A 90 -5.94 -5.42 16.12
N TYR A 91 -5.26 -4.30 16.37
CA TYR A 91 -4.99 -3.28 15.37
C TYR A 91 -3.69 -3.59 14.63
N MET A 92 -3.72 -3.47 13.31
CA MET A 92 -2.58 -3.81 12.45
C MET A 92 -2.50 -2.84 11.27
N ILE A 93 -1.29 -2.66 10.73
CA ILE A 93 -1.11 -1.96 9.46
C ILE A 93 -1.34 -2.94 8.32
N PHE A 94 -2.31 -2.61 7.48
CA PHE A 94 -2.63 -3.36 6.28
C PHE A 94 -2.01 -2.69 5.06
N LYS A 95 -1.13 -3.43 4.38
CA LYS A 95 -0.55 -3.03 3.10
C LYS A 95 -1.38 -3.64 1.98
N TYR A 96 -1.77 -2.83 1.00
CA TYR A 96 -2.57 -3.29 -0.13
C TYR A 96 -2.20 -2.56 -1.44
N GLY A 97 -2.63 -3.14 -2.55
CA GLY A 97 -2.45 -2.60 -3.89
C GLY A 97 -3.70 -1.87 -4.39
N TYR A 98 -3.63 -1.48 -5.68
CA TYR A 98 -4.66 -0.69 -6.36
C TYR A 98 -6.05 -1.35 -6.31
N LYS A 99 -6.17 -2.67 -6.47
CA LYS A 99 -7.47 -3.36 -6.48
C LYS A 99 -8.29 -3.19 -5.19
N ILE A 100 -7.62 -3.22 -4.04
CA ILE A 100 -8.30 -2.95 -2.76
C ILE A 100 -8.56 -1.46 -2.62
N LYS A 101 -7.62 -0.60 -3.04
CA LYS A 101 -7.82 0.85 -3.05
C LYS A 101 -9.05 1.25 -3.89
N GLU A 102 -9.22 0.66 -5.07
CA GLU A 102 -10.38 0.89 -5.93
C GLU A 102 -11.71 0.54 -5.22
N LYS A 103 -11.75 -0.57 -4.48
CA LYS A 103 -12.94 -0.93 -3.69
C LYS A 103 -13.23 0.06 -2.56
N ILE A 104 -12.18 0.59 -1.93
CA ILE A 104 -12.31 1.67 -0.93
C ILE A 104 -12.87 2.94 -1.58
N ASP A 105 -12.33 3.33 -2.74
CA ASP A 105 -12.79 4.52 -3.46
C ASP A 105 -14.23 4.38 -3.94
N GLU A 106 -14.63 3.17 -4.37
CA GLU A 106 -16.00 2.90 -4.78
C GLU A 106 -16.99 3.01 -3.61
N GLU A 107 -16.61 2.62 -2.40
CA GLU A 107 -17.46 2.82 -1.21
C GLU A 107 -17.49 4.29 -0.77
N LEU A 108 -16.38 5.01 -0.88
CA LEU A 108 -16.33 6.43 -0.55
C LEU A 108 -17.08 7.30 -1.56
N LYS A 109 -16.99 6.94 -2.86
CA LYS A 109 -17.63 7.68 -3.97
C LYS A 109 -18.28 6.70 -4.96
N PRO A 110 -19.39 6.06 -4.59
CA PRO A 110 -20.02 5.08 -5.44
C PRO A 110 -20.61 5.73 -6.69
N SER A 111 -20.56 5.02 -7.82
CA SER A 111 -21.25 5.43 -9.04
C SER A 111 -22.77 5.42 -8.89
N PHE A 112 -23.29 4.58 -8.00
CA PHE A 112 -24.71 4.49 -7.67
C PHE A 112 -24.89 4.21 -6.17
N GLY A 113 -25.91 4.78 -5.54
CA GLY A 113 -26.22 4.59 -4.14
C GLY A 113 -25.63 5.64 -3.22
N GLU A 114 -25.62 5.34 -1.93
CA GLU A 114 -25.11 6.24 -0.89
C GLU A 114 -23.64 5.96 -0.62
N SER A 115 -22.87 7.02 -0.44
CA SER A 115 -21.46 6.91 0.00
C SER A 115 -21.37 6.35 1.42
N THR A 116 -20.30 5.63 1.69
CA THR A 116 -20.00 5.13 3.03
C THR A 116 -18.59 5.60 3.41
N GLN A 117 -18.50 6.27 4.54
CA GLN A 117 -17.19 6.62 5.12
C GLN A 117 -16.56 5.35 5.72
N VAL A 118 -15.72 4.67 4.95
CA VAL A 118 -15.15 3.36 5.33
C VAL A 118 -14.32 3.41 6.59
N PHE A 119 -13.80 4.59 6.94
CA PHE A 119 -13.01 4.82 8.15
C PHE A 119 -13.86 5.25 9.35
N ASP A 120 -15.17 5.47 9.18
CA ASP A 120 -16.06 5.82 10.27
C ASP A 120 -16.18 4.64 11.25
N LEU A 121 -16.05 4.96 12.55
CA LEU A 121 -16.06 3.94 13.60
C LEU A 121 -17.45 3.36 13.85
N PHE A 122 -18.51 4.12 13.56
CA PHE A 122 -19.90 3.71 13.85
C PHE A 122 -20.71 3.41 12.61
N GLU A 123 -20.52 4.17 11.54
CA GLU A 123 -21.30 4.08 10.30
C GLU A 123 -20.51 3.45 9.13
N GLY A 124 -19.31 3.00 9.38
CA GLY A 124 -18.53 2.34 8.34
C GLY A 124 -18.97 0.89 8.08
N LYS A 125 -18.24 0.19 7.22
CA LYS A 125 -18.51 -1.22 6.83
C LYS A 125 -17.31 -2.11 7.11
N ASN A 126 -17.56 -3.35 7.47
CA ASN A 126 -16.52 -4.36 7.53
C ASN A 126 -16.08 -4.75 6.11
N PHE A 127 -14.81 -5.06 5.94
CA PHE A 127 -14.24 -5.54 4.68
C PHE A 127 -13.94 -7.03 4.77
N GLU A 128 -14.57 -7.81 3.91
CA GLU A 128 -14.33 -9.24 3.76
C GLU A 128 -13.11 -9.43 2.86
N LEU A 129 -11.95 -9.65 3.47
CA LEU A 129 -10.71 -9.90 2.75
C LEU A 129 -10.66 -11.37 2.33
N ILE A 130 -10.78 -11.63 1.03
CA ILE A 130 -10.74 -12.96 0.45
C ILE A 130 -9.54 -13.04 -0.48
N ILE A 131 -8.55 -13.84 -0.08
CA ILE A 131 -7.33 -14.06 -0.85
C ILE A 131 -7.46 -15.39 -1.58
N THR A 132 -7.46 -15.34 -2.91
CA THR A 132 -7.40 -16.53 -3.76
C THR A 132 -6.10 -16.54 -4.54
N ARG A 133 -5.63 -17.72 -4.95
CA ARG A 133 -4.45 -17.81 -5.80
C ARG A 133 -4.86 -17.92 -7.27
N GLN A 134 -4.16 -17.14 -8.11
CA GLN A 134 -4.26 -17.22 -9.56
C GLN A 134 -2.85 -17.43 -10.13
N GLY A 135 -2.48 -18.69 -10.37
CA GLY A 135 -1.10 -19.06 -10.62
C GLY A 135 -0.22 -18.82 -9.38
N GLU A 136 0.83 -18.05 -9.54
CA GLU A 136 1.76 -17.70 -8.46
C GLU A 136 1.34 -16.43 -7.68
N TYR A 137 0.28 -15.74 -8.12
CA TYR A 137 -0.12 -14.44 -7.57
C TYR A 137 -1.36 -14.52 -6.69
N ASN A 138 -1.38 -13.67 -5.68
CA ASN A 138 -2.57 -13.46 -4.84
C ASN A 138 -3.59 -12.62 -5.60
N ASN A 139 -4.84 -13.05 -5.58
CA ASN A 139 -5.96 -12.36 -6.19
C ASN A 139 -6.97 -11.95 -5.11
N TYR A 140 -7.41 -10.70 -5.15
CA TYR A 140 -8.31 -10.07 -4.18
C TYR A 140 -9.68 -9.70 -4.78
N ASP A 141 -10.00 -10.15 -5.99
CA ASP A 141 -11.21 -9.75 -6.71
C ASP A 141 -12.49 -10.09 -5.95
N LYS A 142 -12.49 -11.19 -5.20
CA LYS A 142 -13.63 -11.64 -4.37
C LYS A 142 -13.80 -10.83 -3.07
N SER A 143 -12.78 -10.05 -2.69
CA SER A 143 -12.88 -9.20 -1.50
C SER A 143 -13.89 -8.09 -1.72
N LYS A 144 -14.66 -7.74 -0.69
CA LYS A 144 -15.73 -6.75 -0.78
C LYS A 144 -16.06 -6.15 0.59
N PHE A 145 -16.70 -5.00 0.60
CA PHE A 145 -17.33 -4.48 1.81
C PHE A 145 -18.63 -5.22 2.11
N SER A 146 -18.96 -5.32 3.39
CA SER A 146 -20.26 -5.85 3.83
C SER A 146 -21.42 -4.99 3.29
N ALA A 147 -22.57 -5.59 3.05
CA ALA A 147 -23.72 -4.86 2.54
C ALA A 147 -24.27 -3.84 3.58
N SER A 148 -24.18 -4.16 4.86
CA SER A 148 -24.68 -3.32 5.95
C SER A 148 -23.55 -2.57 6.64
N ARG A 149 -23.87 -1.34 7.07
CA ARG A 149 -23.05 -0.57 8.01
C ARG A 149 -23.06 -1.23 9.38
N SER A 150 -21.99 -1.09 10.11
CA SER A 150 -21.88 -1.59 11.49
C SER A 150 -20.93 -0.72 12.30
N ALA A 151 -21.19 -0.57 13.58
CA ALA A 151 -20.22 0.02 14.49
C ALA A 151 -19.00 -0.89 14.67
N ILE A 152 -17.88 -0.29 15.09
CA ILE A 152 -16.70 -1.05 15.51
C ILE A 152 -17.03 -1.87 16.76
N ALA A 153 -16.43 -3.06 16.88
CA ALA A 153 -16.62 -3.88 18.07
C ALA A 153 -15.54 -3.59 19.12
N ILE A 154 -15.94 -3.52 20.39
CA ILE A 154 -15.05 -3.63 21.56
C ILE A 154 -15.25 -5.04 22.12
N GLY A 155 -14.17 -5.84 22.15
CA GLY A 155 -14.35 -7.27 22.36
C GLY A 155 -15.07 -7.94 21.19
N ALA A 156 -16.17 -8.66 21.47
CA ALA A 156 -16.95 -9.38 20.46
C ALA A 156 -18.18 -8.61 19.94
N GLU A 157 -18.60 -7.55 20.62
CA GLU A 157 -19.86 -6.86 20.38
C GLU A 157 -19.67 -5.48 19.76
N PRO A 158 -20.49 -5.12 18.73
CA PRO A 158 -20.55 -3.76 18.23
C PRO A 158 -20.99 -2.80 19.35
N VAL A 159 -20.40 -1.62 19.37
CA VAL A 159 -20.68 -0.63 20.42
C VAL A 159 -21.60 0.47 19.92
N GLU A 160 -22.48 0.93 20.82
CA GLU A 160 -23.24 2.15 20.59
C GLU A 160 -22.33 3.38 20.74
N ARG A 161 -22.70 4.47 20.06
CA ARG A 161 -21.97 5.76 20.13
C ARG A 161 -22.24 6.45 21.47
N THR A 162 -21.46 6.08 22.48
CA THR A 162 -21.49 6.68 23.80
C THR A 162 -20.14 7.33 24.14
N LYS A 163 -20.10 8.22 25.13
CA LYS A 163 -18.84 8.84 25.57
C LYS A 163 -17.88 7.80 26.13
N GLU A 164 -18.39 6.82 26.85
CA GLU A 164 -17.61 5.73 27.42
C GLU A 164 -16.98 4.86 26.32
N ALA A 165 -17.78 4.48 25.31
CA ALA A 165 -17.27 3.72 24.17
C ALA A 165 -16.20 4.49 23.40
N MET A 166 -16.41 5.80 23.19
CA MET A 166 -15.42 6.67 22.53
C MET A 166 -14.10 6.73 23.30
N THR A 167 -14.16 6.80 24.64
CA THR A 167 -12.96 6.80 25.47
C THR A 167 -12.18 5.51 25.34
N VAL A 168 -12.85 4.36 25.40
CA VAL A 168 -12.22 3.04 25.23
C VAL A 168 -11.62 2.89 23.83
N ILE A 169 -12.36 3.28 22.78
CA ILE A 169 -11.85 3.23 21.40
C ILE A 169 -10.61 4.10 21.25
N LYS A 170 -10.62 5.31 21.82
CA LYS A 170 -9.47 6.22 21.79
C LYS A 170 -8.25 5.61 22.46
N GLU A 171 -8.40 5.03 23.64
CA GLU A 171 -7.32 4.34 24.35
C GLU A 171 -6.76 3.16 23.53
N GLU A 172 -7.64 2.36 22.90
CA GLU A 172 -7.21 1.28 22.00
C GLU A 172 -6.44 1.81 20.79
N LEU A 173 -6.90 2.91 20.18
CA LEU A 173 -6.27 3.53 19.01
C LEU A 173 -4.94 4.20 19.37
N ASP A 174 -4.80 4.80 20.55
CA ASP A 174 -3.54 5.39 21.02
C ASP A 174 -2.45 4.32 21.17
N GLY A 175 -2.82 3.08 21.48
CA GLY A 175 -1.93 1.92 21.50
C GLY A 175 -1.71 1.23 20.15
N ALA A 176 -2.38 1.67 19.09
CA ALA A 176 -2.32 1.05 17.77
C ALA A 176 -1.01 1.37 17.02
N PRO A 177 -0.60 0.51 16.06
CA PRO A 177 0.54 0.80 15.20
C PRO A 177 0.34 2.09 14.39
N LYS A 178 1.40 2.89 14.30
CA LYS A 178 1.39 4.17 13.59
C LYS A 178 1.60 4.02 12.09
N LEU A 179 1.00 4.92 11.30
CA LEU A 179 1.16 4.97 9.83
C LEU A 179 2.40 5.75 9.38
N GLU A 180 2.91 6.65 10.22
CA GLU A 180 4.09 7.48 9.90
C GLU A 180 5.31 6.69 9.37
N PRO A 181 5.69 5.51 9.92
CA PRO A 181 6.82 4.74 9.41
C PRO A 181 6.67 4.27 7.95
N TYR A 182 5.45 4.25 7.44
CA TYR A 182 5.13 3.81 6.07
C TYR A 182 5.01 4.97 5.07
N GLU A 183 5.14 6.21 5.52
CA GLU A 183 5.22 7.37 4.65
C GLU A 183 6.52 7.38 3.84
N TYR A 184 6.56 8.21 2.79
CA TYR A 184 7.77 8.42 2.02
C TYR A 184 8.89 8.93 2.92
N ARG A 185 10.07 8.33 2.78
CA ARG A 185 11.30 8.79 3.44
C ARG A 185 12.28 9.30 2.41
N VAL A 186 12.83 10.47 2.68
CA VAL A 186 13.91 11.04 1.87
C VAL A 186 15.10 10.08 1.90
N TRP A 187 15.70 9.86 0.73
CA TRP A 187 16.87 8.99 0.65
C TRP A 187 18.04 9.52 1.47
N ASP A 188 18.60 8.66 2.27
CA ASP A 188 19.91 8.86 2.86
C ASP A 188 21.01 8.66 1.80
N ASP A 189 22.25 8.98 2.17
CA ASP A 189 23.40 8.88 1.25
C ASP A 189 23.61 7.43 0.79
N GLN A 190 23.41 6.45 1.66
CA GLN A 190 23.54 5.04 1.33
C GLN A 190 22.50 4.61 0.27
N THR A 191 21.28 5.09 0.39
CA THR A 191 20.23 4.83 -0.61
C THR A 191 20.53 5.53 -1.93
N ARG A 192 21.05 6.77 -1.90
CA ARG A 192 21.46 7.49 -3.11
C ARG A 192 22.58 6.76 -3.84
N ASP A 193 23.61 6.32 -3.13
CA ASP A 193 24.73 5.58 -3.70
C ASP A 193 24.31 4.27 -4.30
N PHE A 194 23.42 3.54 -3.62
CA PHE A 194 22.82 2.32 -4.14
C PHE A 194 22.06 2.59 -5.44
N VAL A 195 21.18 3.57 -5.47
CA VAL A 195 20.39 3.94 -6.66
C VAL A 195 21.32 4.34 -7.81
N ASN A 196 22.34 5.17 -7.54
CA ASN A 196 23.30 5.58 -8.56
C ASN A 196 24.09 4.39 -9.12
N THR A 197 24.53 3.48 -8.26
CA THR A 197 25.21 2.24 -8.66
C THR A 197 24.34 1.37 -9.56
N VAL A 198 23.07 1.18 -9.16
CA VAL A 198 22.14 0.40 -9.97
C VAL A 198 21.83 1.09 -11.29
N LEU A 199 21.55 2.40 -11.29
CA LEU A 199 21.27 3.14 -12.51
C LEU A 199 22.48 3.20 -13.47
N GLY A 200 23.69 3.19 -12.93
CA GLY A 200 24.93 3.10 -13.72
C GLY A 200 24.95 1.90 -14.67
N GLN A 201 24.39 0.76 -14.27
CA GLN A 201 24.28 -0.43 -15.11
C GLN A 201 23.40 -0.20 -16.36
N TYR A 202 22.38 0.64 -16.23
CA TYR A 202 21.43 0.95 -17.32
C TYR A 202 21.92 2.09 -18.23
N ILE A 203 22.89 2.87 -17.77
CA ILE A 203 23.43 4.00 -18.51
C ILE A 203 24.69 3.61 -19.27
N SER A 204 25.56 2.78 -18.66
CA SER A 204 26.89 2.46 -19.16
C SER A 204 26.91 1.37 -20.24
N ASN A 205 25.78 0.65 -20.46
CA ASN A 205 25.69 -0.42 -21.47
C ASN A 205 24.48 -0.26 -22.40
N PRO A 206 24.46 0.72 -23.31
CA PRO A 206 23.52 0.70 -24.41
C PRO A 206 23.98 -0.38 -25.40
N GLY A 207 23.53 -1.64 -25.20
CA GLY A 207 23.74 -2.71 -26.17
C GLY A 207 24.73 -3.81 -25.79
N SER A 208 25.26 -3.87 -24.59
CA SER A 208 26.08 -5.00 -24.17
C SER A 208 25.21 -6.12 -23.60
N SER A 209 25.08 -7.18 -24.39
CA SER A 209 24.51 -8.48 -24.02
C SER A 209 25.18 -8.96 -22.72
N MET A 210 24.48 -8.92 -21.60
CA MET A 210 24.89 -9.68 -20.44
C MET A 210 24.70 -11.17 -20.74
N ALA A 211 25.82 -11.85 -20.99
CA ALA A 211 25.89 -13.30 -20.94
C ALA A 211 25.32 -13.75 -19.58
N ALA A 212 24.42 -14.72 -19.65
CA ALA A 212 23.77 -15.30 -18.49
C ALA A 212 24.81 -15.80 -17.48
N VAL A 213 24.94 -15.10 -16.36
CA VAL A 213 25.62 -15.62 -15.18
C VAL A 213 24.63 -16.56 -14.51
N THR A 214 24.81 -17.85 -14.77
CA THR A 214 24.15 -18.92 -14.01
C THR A 214 24.58 -18.80 -12.55
N PRO A 215 23.66 -18.69 -11.58
CA PRO A 215 24.04 -18.65 -10.18
C PRO A 215 24.54 -20.02 -9.74
N SER A 216 25.84 -20.09 -9.45
CA SER A 216 26.43 -21.23 -8.74
C SER A 216 25.87 -21.23 -7.32
N ARG A 217 25.16 -22.30 -7.00
CA ARG A 217 24.60 -22.60 -5.69
C ARG A 217 25.73 -22.87 -4.69
N SER A 218 26.04 -21.95 -3.81
CA SER A 218 26.75 -22.26 -2.59
C SER A 218 25.86 -21.93 -1.38
N SER A 219 25.55 -22.98 -0.67
CA SER A 219 24.78 -22.98 0.57
C SER A 219 25.59 -22.37 1.71
N SER A 220 25.09 -21.33 2.34
CA SER A 220 25.40 -21.03 3.73
C SER A 220 24.13 -20.56 4.44
N LYS A 221 23.68 -21.39 5.38
CA LYS A 221 22.61 -21.11 6.33
C LYS A 221 23.07 -20.02 7.28
N SER A 222 22.29 -18.97 7.40
CA SER A 222 22.22 -18.18 8.63
C SER A 222 20.78 -17.69 8.80
N ALA A 223 20.22 -18.09 9.93
CA ALA A 223 18.88 -17.74 10.38
C ALA A 223 18.84 -16.26 10.77
N ILE A 224 17.86 -15.52 10.25
CA ILE A 224 17.30 -14.34 10.93
C ILE A 224 15.88 -14.11 10.40
N SER A 225 14.93 -14.23 11.34
CA SER A 225 13.66 -13.50 11.54
C SER A 225 12.67 -13.31 10.39
N ASN A 226 11.52 -13.84 10.64
CA ASN A 226 10.21 -13.68 10.04
C ASN A 226 9.84 -12.22 9.76
N LEU A 227 10.11 -11.78 8.54
CA LEU A 227 9.33 -10.76 7.86
C LEU A 227 8.72 -11.44 6.63
N PRO A 228 7.43 -11.27 6.34
CA PRO A 228 6.85 -11.84 5.14
C PRO A 228 7.59 -11.30 3.91
N SER A 229 8.04 -12.22 3.08
CA SER A 229 8.76 -11.94 1.83
C SER A 229 8.01 -10.95 0.97
N ALA A 230 8.71 -9.95 0.46
CA ALA A 230 8.16 -8.90 -0.41
C ALA A 230 7.67 -9.43 -1.78
N GLU A 231 7.70 -10.73 -2.02
CA GLU A 231 7.24 -11.37 -3.26
C GLU A 231 5.73 -11.57 -3.34
N GLU A 232 5.00 -11.45 -2.24
CA GLU A 232 3.56 -11.72 -2.21
C GLU A 232 2.66 -10.57 -2.67
N ALA A 233 3.21 -9.42 -3.08
CA ALA A 233 2.42 -8.25 -3.46
C ALA A 233 2.56 -7.87 -4.94
N PHE A 234 2.67 -8.85 -5.83
CA PHE A 234 2.79 -8.58 -7.27
C PHE A 234 1.43 -8.70 -7.97
N ASP A 235 0.76 -7.59 -8.11
CA ASP A 235 -0.30 -7.45 -9.09
C ASP A 235 0.25 -6.83 -10.37
N LEU A 236 0.38 -7.63 -11.41
CA LEU A 236 0.67 -7.15 -12.75
C LEU A 236 -0.65 -6.70 -13.37
N ASP A 237 -1.06 -5.48 -13.11
CA ASP A 237 -2.20 -4.92 -13.80
C ASP A 237 -1.75 -4.21 -15.08
N ALA A 238 -2.28 -4.70 -16.18
CA ALA A 238 -2.17 -4.07 -17.48
C ALA A 238 -2.99 -2.77 -17.48
N THR A 239 -2.37 -1.66 -17.78
CA THR A 239 -2.98 -0.35 -17.91
C THR A 239 -4.13 -0.32 -18.91
N PRO A 240 -5.28 0.25 -18.56
CA PRO A 240 -6.08 0.97 -19.55
C PRO A 240 -5.74 2.46 -19.50
N THR A 241 -5.30 2.96 -20.61
CA THR A 241 -5.23 4.38 -20.92
C THR A 241 -6.65 4.94 -20.96
N ALA A 242 -7.01 5.78 -20.01
CA ALA A 242 -8.14 6.67 -20.17
C ALA A 242 -7.86 7.98 -19.45
N SER A 243 -7.77 9.01 -20.27
CA SER A 243 -7.71 10.41 -19.91
C SER A 243 -9.01 10.80 -19.19
N ALA A 244 -8.95 11.26 -17.96
CA ALA A 244 -10.09 11.92 -17.34
C ALA A 244 -9.62 13.20 -16.64
N LYS A 245 -10.28 14.27 -17.03
CA LYS A 245 -10.15 15.64 -16.57
C LYS A 245 -10.27 15.75 -15.05
N THR A 246 -9.37 16.50 -14.46
CA THR A 246 -9.46 17.08 -13.12
C THR A 246 -10.76 17.87 -12.96
N ALA A 247 -11.59 17.42 -12.04
CA ALA A 247 -12.57 18.24 -11.37
C ALA A 247 -12.25 18.22 -9.87
N SER A 248 -11.77 19.34 -9.39
CA SER A 248 -11.61 19.60 -7.96
C SER A 248 -13.00 19.83 -7.36
N VAL A 249 -13.41 18.96 -6.45
CA VAL A 249 -14.52 19.20 -5.54
C VAL A 249 -13.98 19.01 -4.13
N SER A 250 -14.16 20.02 -3.32
CA SER A 250 -13.77 20.12 -1.92
C SER A 250 -14.66 19.22 -1.08
N ASP A 251 -14.12 18.12 -0.57
CA ASP A 251 -14.78 17.22 0.38
C ASP A 251 -14.23 17.43 1.81
N ASP A 252 -13.92 18.68 2.16
CA ASP A 252 -13.36 19.02 3.48
C ASP A 252 -14.40 19.13 4.62
N ASP A 253 -15.67 19.34 4.29
CA ASP A 253 -16.68 19.69 5.30
C ASP A 253 -17.17 18.48 6.14
N ASP A 254 -17.22 17.27 5.58
CA ASP A 254 -17.73 16.10 6.31
C ASP A 254 -16.72 15.53 7.32
N LEU A 255 -15.42 15.69 7.04
CA LEU A 255 -14.38 15.25 7.96
C LEU A 255 -14.16 16.22 9.11
N GLU A 256 -14.37 17.51 8.89
CA GLU A 256 -14.31 18.53 9.95
C GLU A 256 -15.42 18.38 10.97
N SER A 257 -16.62 18.00 10.52
CA SER A 257 -17.74 17.68 11.41
C SER A 257 -17.42 16.49 12.31
N PHE A 258 -16.74 15.47 11.78
CA PHE A 258 -16.33 14.30 12.56
C PHE A 258 -15.22 14.64 13.58
N LEU A 259 -14.28 15.52 13.21
CA LEU A 259 -13.19 15.92 14.09
C LEU A 259 -13.65 16.84 15.24
N ASN A 260 -14.63 17.69 14.98
CA ASN A 260 -15.20 18.54 16.02
C ASN A 260 -16.01 17.74 17.06
N ASP A 261 -16.52 16.57 16.68
CA ASP A 261 -17.20 15.66 17.61
C ASP A 261 -16.23 14.84 18.48
N LEU A 262 -14.92 14.81 18.14
CA LEU A 262 -13.88 14.11 18.89
C LEU A 262 -13.18 15.00 19.94
N ASP A 263 -13.36 16.33 19.86
CA ASP A 263 -12.68 17.31 20.73
C ASP A 263 -13.52 17.71 21.97
N ILE A 264 -14.33 16.78 22.50
CA ILE A 264 -15.07 17.02 23.77
C ILE A 264 -14.56 16.12 24.87
#